data_a7f75b1969fa2300aa7b6a045285168a
#
_entry.id   a7f75b1969fa2300aa7b6a045285168a
#
_cell.length_a   1.000
_cell.length_b   1.000
_cell.length_c   1.000
_cell.angle_alpha   90.00
_cell.angle_beta   90.00
_cell.angle_gamma   90.00
#
_symmetry.space_group_name_H-M   'P 1'
#
loop_
_entity.id
_entity.type
_entity.pdbx_description
1 polymer ?
#
loop_
_entity_poly.entity_id
_entity_poly.type
_entity_poly.pdbx_seq_one_letter_code
_entity_poly.pdbx_strand_id
1 'polypeptide(L)'
;MRMRELAAVMAGVTFGMAVMPDMTVLAADNNMDYRRKVVGIAGIMNNTSTGLNDPVTRAEFANMLVKASTYRDYLPATSSVSVYADVPVTAQYASSIRIAAEQNWITGYLGGLYKPDQSITLQEAARGILALLGYTSEDFGSSLSSARMAKFYNLELNENLDRQPNEVLNRSDCINLFYNLLKTDYKTTGKAYATVLGCELNSDGEVNPLGLADTNLKGPKLVTKGSQIGDYVPFNVQEASIFVNGDASSYEALKSYVSSSYVVIYYNQTAKTIWAYIADEDVQSGRCAVRGTVENIYYSSSDVMTPTSITLDDGQEYKLSSSEMQFAFSVYGSIRVGDRVTLICEKSENSNGDATYTVVDYVED
;
A
#
# COMPACT_ATOMS: atom_id res chain seq x y z
N MET A 1 -65.88 -1.71 49.00
CA MET A 1 -65.22 -1.15 47.83
C MET A 1 -63.83 -1.77 47.74
N ARG A 2 -63.57 -2.76 46.82
CA ARG A 2 -62.38 -3.59 46.80
C ARG A 2 -61.54 -3.13 45.65
N MET A 3 -60.33 -2.67 45.99
CA MET A 3 -59.27 -2.46 45.01
C MET A 3 -58.70 -3.82 44.58
N ARG A 4 -58.60 -4.07 43.26
CA ARG A 4 -57.90 -5.20 42.67
C ARG A 4 -56.53 -4.75 42.24
N GLU A 5 -55.54 -5.35 42.83
CA GLU A 5 -54.15 -5.20 42.42
C GLU A 5 -53.87 -5.93 41.05
N LEU A 6 -53.29 -5.24 40.08
CA LEU A 6 -52.75 -5.84 38.91
C LEU A 6 -51.26 -6.05 39.15
N ALA A 7 -50.85 -7.30 39.24
CA ALA A 7 -49.46 -7.68 39.25
C ALA A 7 -48.89 -7.62 37.79
N ALA A 8 -47.96 -6.72 37.55
CA ALA A 8 -47.20 -6.68 36.32
C ALA A 8 -46.03 -7.67 36.42
N VAL A 9 -46.06 -8.71 35.57
CA VAL A 9 -44.94 -9.63 35.36
C VAL A 9 -43.94 -8.93 34.48
N MET A 10 -42.80 -8.48 35.01
CA MET A 10 -41.66 -8.05 34.27
C MET A 10 -40.84 -9.29 33.83
N ALA A 11 -40.94 -9.66 32.57
CA ALA A 11 -40.02 -10.61 31.96
C ALA A 11 -38.68 -9.91 31.76
N GLY A 12 -37.69 -10.26 32.58
CA GLY A 12 -36.31 -9.81 32.40
C GLY A 12 -35.69 -10.45 31.17
N VAL A 13 -35.50 -9.66 30.12
CA VAL A 13 -34.65 -10.04 29.02
C VAL A 13 -33.22 -9.77 29.48
N THR A 14 -32.53 -10.82 29.88
CA THR A 14 -31.06 -10.79 30.05
C THR A 14 -30.42 -10.68 28.68
N PHE A 15 -30.02 -9.47 28.29
CA PHE A 15 -29.08 -9.28 27.21
C PHE A 15 -27.74 -9.88 27.64
N GLY A 16 -27.41 -11.06 27.11
CA GLY A 16 -26.06 -11.58 27.16
C GLY A 16 -25.15 -10.62 26.41
N MET A 17 -24.33 -9.87 27.15
CA MET A 17 -23.18 -9.20 26.54
C MET A 17 -22.27 -10.29 26.00
N ALA A 18 -22.34 -10.52 24.69
CA ALA A 18 -21.28 -11.19 23.98
C ALA A 18 -20.03 -10.32 24.15
N VAL A 19 -19.05 -10.84 24.88
CA VAL A 19 -17.72 -10.24 24.93
C VAL A 19 -17.19 -10.31 23.51
N MET A 20 -17.25 -9.19 22.79
CA MET A 20 -16.56 -9.05 21.51
C MET A 20 -15.07 -9.20 21.82
N PRO A 21 -14.35 -10.07 21.12
CA PRO A 21 -12.90 -10.09 21.24
C PRO A 21 -12.36 -8.73 20.80
N ASP A 22 -11.35 -8.27 21.51
CA ASP A 22 -10.72 -6.96 21.35
C ASP A 22 -10.36 -6.69 19.89
N MET A 23 -11.21 -5.98 19.15
CA MET A 23 -10.96 -5.59 17.76
C MET A 23 -9.75 -4.65 17.62
N THR A 24 -9.32 -4.02 18.71
CA THR A 24 -8.16 -3.12 18.74
C THR A 24 -6.83 -3.84 18.53
N VAL A 25 -6.67 -5.08 19.02
CA VAL A 25 -5.45 -5.88 18.84
C VAL A 25 -5.32 -6.37 17.40
N LEU A 26 -6.43 -6.78 16.79
CA LEU A 26 -6.46 -7.21 15.39
C LEU A 26 -6.18 -6.06 14.41
N ALA A 27 -6.67 -4.85 14.71
CA ALA A 27 -6.42 -3.68 13.87
C ALA A 27 -4.95 -3.22 13.94
N ALA A 28 -4.29 -3.29 15.10
CA ALA A 28 -2.89 -2.94 15.26
C ALA A 28 -1.95 -3.92 14.54
N ASP A 29 -2.23 -5.22 14.63
CA ASP A 29 -1.46 -6.26 13.93
C ASP A 29 -1.65 -6.17 12.41
N ASN A 30 -2.87 -5.93 11.94
CA ASN A 30 -3.16 -5.73 10.52
C ASN A 30 -2.46 -4.48 9.96
N ASN A 31 -2.38 -3.39 10.73
CA ASN A 31 -1.70 -2.17 10.31
C ASN A 31 -0.18 -2.40 10.14
N MET A 32 0.48 -3.09 11.07
CA MET A 32 1.90 -3.41 10.94
C MET A 32 2.16 -4.38 9.77
N ASP A 33 1.29 -5.34 9.55
CA ASP A 33 1.38 -6.24 8.39
C ASP A 33 1.26 -5.48 7.07
N TYR A 34 0.33 -4.55 6.98
CA TYR A 34 0.19 -3.65 5.83
C TYR A 34 1.45 -2.82 5.60
N ARG A 35 1.92 -2.11 6.62
CA ARG A 35 3.10 -1.23 6.57
C ARG A 35 4.35 -1.96 6.09
N ARG A 36 4.64 -3.15 6.67
CA ARG A 36 5.80 -3.94 6.29
C ARG A 36 5.74 -4.45 4.85
N LYS A 37 4.54 -4.83 4.37
CA LYS A 37 4.34 -5.25 2.98
C LYS A 37 4.55 -4.08 2.02
N VAL A 38 3.98 -2.91 2.30
CA VAL A 38 4.15 -1.70 1.50
C VAL A 38 5.63 -1.29 1.40
N VAL A 39 6.34 -1.21 2.54
CA VAL A 39 7.77 -0.85 2.58
C VAL A 39 8.64 -1.89 1.85
N GLY A 40 8.25 -3.16 1.93
CA GLY A 40 8.90 -4.25 1.20
C GLY A 40 8.71 -4.15 -0.32
N ILE A 41 7.47 -3.94 -0.78
CA ILE A 41 7.14 -3.78 -2.21
C ILE A 41 7.79 -2.52 -2.77
N ALA A 42 7.81 -1.43 -2.01
CA ALA A 42 8.52 -0.22 -2.37
C ALA A 42 10.04 -0.45 -2.52
N GLY A 43 10.56 -1.61 -2.13
CA GLY A 43 11.98 -1.94 -2.20
C GLY A 43 12.87 -1.11 -1.27
N ILE A 44 12.27 -0.43 -0.30
CA ILE A 44 13.00 0.41 0.67
C ILE A 44 13.77 -0.46 1.64
N MET A 45 13.14 -1.54 2.12
CA MET A 45 13.73 -2.50 3.04
C MET A 45 13.48 -3.93 2.56
N ASN A 46 14.51 -4.77 2.58
CA ASN A 46 14.39 -6.20 2.33
C ASN A 46 14.01 -6.96 3.63
N ASN A 47 13.42 -8.15 3.48
CA ASN A 47 13.09 -9.04 4.60
C ASN A 47 12.28 -8.36 5.70
N THR A 48 11.18 -7.68 5.33
CA THR A 48 10.31 -6.95 6.27
C THR A 48 9.53 -7.84 7.23
N SER A 49 9.66 -9.15 7.15
CA SER A 49 8.94 -10.14 7.99
C SER A 49 9.79 -10.78 9.08
N THR A 50 11.11 -10.57 9.09
CA THR A 50 12.02 -11.19 10.05
C THR A 50 12.94 -10.18 10.70
N GLY A 51 13.44 -10.48 11.91
CA GLY A 51 14.39 -9.63 12.62
C GLY A 51 13.82 -8.26 12.99
N LEU A 52 12.52 -8.14 13.23
CA LEU A 52 11.83 -6.86 13.45
C LEU A 52 12.41 -6.06 14.63
N ASN A 53 12.95 -6.75 15.63
CA ASN A 53 13.57 -6.13 16.81
C ASN A 53 15.08 -5.88 16.64
N ASP A 54 15.68 -6.28 15.52
CA ASP A 54 17.12 -6.07 15.30
C ASP A 54 17.42 -4.58 15.08
N PRO A 55 18.47 -4.03 15.71
CA PRO A 55 18.84 -2.66 15.52
C PRO A 55 19.28 -2.40 14.09
N VAL A 56 18.94 -1.23 13.55
CA VAL A 56 19.33 -0.81 12.20
C VAL A 56 20.62 0.02 12.30
N THR A 57 21.61 -0.34 11.48
CA THR A 57 22.87 0.40 11.40
C THR A 57 22.71 1.69 10.58
N ARG A 58 23.63 2.64 10.78
CA ARG A 58 23.68 3.90 10.01
C ARG A 58 23.88 3.63 8.51
N ALA A 59 24.64 2.58 8.16
CA ALA A 59 24.86 2.19 6.77
C ALA A 59 23.59 1.63 6.13
N GLU A 60 22.85 0.75 6.82
CA GLU A 60 21.56 0.24 6.39
C GLU A 60 20.55 1.36 6.21
N PHE A 61 20.49 2.29 7.15
CA PHE A 61 19.56 3.42 7.08
C PHE A 61 19.89 4.36 5.91
N ALA A 62 21.16 4.62 5.62
CA ALA A 62 21.56 5.36 4.42
C ALA A 62 21.09 4.66 3.13
N ASN A 63 21.18 3.33 3.09
CA ASN A 63 20.64 2.56 1.97
C ASN A 63 19.12 2.67 1.84
N MET A 64 18.39 2.63 2.95
CA MET A 64 16.93 2.82 2.95
C MET A 64 16.54 4.21 2.44
N LEU A 65 17.26 5.29 2.82
CA LEU A 65 17.02 6.64 2.32
C LEU A 65 17.18 6.70 0.78
N VAL A 66 18.25 6.11 0.24
CA VAL A 66 18.47 6.08 -1.21
C VAL A 66 17.39 5.27 -1.90
N LYS A 67 17.02 4.13 -1.34
CA LYS A 67 15.93 3.28 -1.87
C LYS A 67 14.55 3.96 -1.82
N ALA A 68 14.33 4.86 -0.88
CA ALA A 68 13.12 5.68 -0.77
C ALA A 68 13.14 6.93 -1.66
N SER A 69 14.16 7.15 -2.48
CA SER A 69 14.34 8.35 -3.30
C SER A 69 14.38 8.05 -4.78
N THR A 70 14.41 9.11 -5.60
CA THR A 70 14.60 9.02 -7.06
C THR A 70 15.97 8.47 -7.48
N TYR A 71 16.95 8.41 -6.56
CA TYR A 71 18.27 7.83 -6.81
C TYR A 71 18.26 6.29 -6.77
N ARG A 72 17.17 5.65 -6.39
CA ARG A 72 17.03 4.19 -6.27
C ARG A 72 17.44 3.42 -7.53
N ASP A 73 17.09 3.94 -8.71
CA ASP A 73 17.32 3.30 -9.99
C ASP A 73 18.74 3.56 -10.56
N TYR A 74 19.45 4.50 -9.95
CA TYR A 74 20.81 4.90 -10.34
C TYR A 74 21.87 4.50 -9.31
N LEU A 75 21.52 3.61 -8.36
CA LEU A 75 22.44 3.17 -7.30
C LEU A 75 23.50 2.21 -7.87
N PRO A 76 24.79 2.63 -7.99
CA PRO A 76 25.82 1.76 -8.53
C PRO A 76 26.18 0.65 -7.52
N ALA A 77 26.58 -0.52 -8.02
CA ALA A 77 26.96 -1.66 -7.20
C ALA A 77 28.17 -1.36 -6.29
N THR A 78 29.07 -0.49 -6.72
CA THR A 78 30.26 -0.07 -5.98
C THR A 78 30.40 1.45 -6.01
N SER A 79 30.93 2.04 -4.94
CA SER A 79 31.25 3.47 -4.91
C SER A 79 32.53 3.75 -5.69
N SER A 80 32.55 4.86 -6.41
CA SER A 80 33.76 5.35 -7.09
C SER A 80 34.71 6.14 -6.16
N VAL A 81 34.17 6.64 -5.05
CA VAL A 81 34.90 7.51 -4.10
C VAL A 81 34.52 7.15 -2.66
N SER A 82 35.50 7.18 -1.77
CA SER A 82 35.28 7.12 -0.32
C SER A 82 35.07 8.54 0.23
N VAL A 83 33.86 8.80 0.73
CA VAL A 83 33.49 10.11 1.33
C VAL A 83 33.90 10.20 2.80
N TYR A 84 34.02 9.06 3.46
CA TYR A 84 34.41 8.95 4.88
C TYR A 84 35.58 7.99 5.03
N ALA A 85 36.50 8.29 5.94
CA ALA A 85 37.73 7.52 6.11
C ALA A 85 37.49 6.07 6.55
N ASP A 86 36.39 5.79 7.24
CA ASP A 86 35.98 4.47 7.71
C ASP A 86 35.00 3.74 6.77
N VAL A 87 34.75 4.28 5.57
CA VAL A 87 33.88 3.66 4.57
C VAL A 87 34.68 3.46 3.27
N PRO A 88 35.40 2.34 3.12
CA PRO A 88 36.09 2.03 1.88
C PRO A 88 35.10 1.86 0.71
N VAL A 89 35.53 2.13 -0.52
CA VAL A 89 34.68 2.04 -1.72
C VAL A 89 34.05 0.67 -1.96
N THR A 90 34.66 -0.38 -1.40
CA THR A 90 34.19 -1.77 -1.47
C THR A 90 33.25 -2.16 -0.33
N ALA A 91 33.03 -1.28 0.66
CA ALA A 91 32.14 -1.59 1.77
C ALA A 91 30.69 -1.76 1.29
N GLN A 92 29.97 -2.66 1.93
CA GLN A 92 28.54 -2.78 1.73
C GLN A 92 27.89 -1.41 1.99
N TYR A 93 26.99 -0.99 1.13
CA TYR A 93 26.34 0.32 1.15
C TYR A 93 27.24 1.57 0.95
N ALA A 94 28.49 1.42 0.54
CA ALA A 94 29.37 2.57 0.26
C ALA A 94 28.76 3.56 -0.74
N SER A 95 28.12 3.05 -1.80
CA SER A 95 27.41 3.87 -2.79
C SER A 95 26.23 4.62 -2.19
N SER A 96 25.45 3.98 -1.33
CA SER A 96 24.30 4.61 -0.65
C SER A 96 24.76 5.66 0.33
N ILE A 97 25.80 5.40 1.11
CA ILE A 97 26.40 6.36 2.03
C ILE A 97 26.92 7.58 1.27
N ARG A 98 27.60 7.39 0.12
CA ARG A 98 28.08 8.47 -0.73
C ARG A 98 26.91 9.35 -1.23
N ILE A 99 25.89 8.74 -1.84
CA ILE A 99 24.75 9.49 -2.36
C ILE A 99 24.04 10.25 -1.22
N ALA A 100 23.76 9.59 -0.11
CA ALA A 100 23.08 10.22 1.03
C ALA A 100 23.93 11.37 1.64
N ALA A 101 25.25 11.28 1.63
CA ALA A 101 26.16 12.35 2.06
C ALA A 101 26.18 13.53 1.07
N GLU A 102 26.29 13.26 -0.23
CA GLU A 102 26.24 14.26 -1.30
C GLU A 102 24.93 15.03 -1.31
N GLN A 103 23.82 14.36 -0.97
CA GLN A 103 22.50 14.96 -0.85
C GLN A 103 22.23 15.62 0.52
N ASN A 104 23.19 15.61 1.46
CA ASN A 104 23.07 16.12 2.83
C ASN A 104 21.96 15.43 3.67
N TRP A 105 21.54 14.21 3.31
CA TRP A 105 20.56 13.44 4.10
C TRP A 105 21.17 12.88 5.39
N ILE A 106 22.46 12.59 5.35
CA ILE A 106 23.24 12.10 6.49
C ILE A 106 24.43 13.00 6.77
N THR A 107 25.01 12.88 7.97
CA THR A 107 26.27 13.53 8.35
C THR A 107 27.22 12.53 8.98
N GLY A 108 28.51 12.73 8.76
CA GLY A 108 29.55 12.08 9.52
C GLY A 108 29.81 12.76 10.88
N TYR A 109 30.75 12.20 11.61
CA TYR A 109 31.26 12.70 12.87
C TYR A 109 32.54 13.50 12.65
N LEU A 110 32.98 14.19 13.72
CA LEU A 110 34.28 14.86 13.73
C LEU A 110 35.40 13.86 13.40
N GLY A 111 36.36 14.30 12.62
CA GLY A 111 37.47 13.44 12.15
C GLY A 111 37.18 12.68 10.83
N GLY A 112 36.08 13.01 10.13
CA GLY A 112 35.78 12.41 8.81
C GLY A 112 35.29 10.97 8.87
N LEU A 113 34.72 10.56 10.00
CA LEU A 113 34.19 9.22 10.21
C LEU A 113 32.66 9.20 10.00
N TYR A 114 32.14 8.13 9.43
CA TYR A 114 30.70 7.88 9.31
C TYR A 114 30.17 6.96 10.39
N LYS A 115 30.95 6.00 10.84
CA LYS A 115 30.60 4.91 11.75
C LYS A 115 29.48 4.04 11.20
N PRO A 116 29.70 3.34 10.08
CA PRO A 116 28.68 2.62 9.34
C PRO A 116 27.95 1.57 10.16
N ASP A 117 28.64 0.86 11.06
CA ASP A 117 28.11 -0.24 11.87
C ASP A 117 27.44 0.24 13.19
N GLN A 118 27.52 1.53 13.51
CA GLN A 118 26.83 2.08 14.66
C GLN A 118 25.31 2.10 14.39
N SER A 119 24.49 1.73 15.39
CA SER A 119 23.03 1.80 15.29
C SER A 119 22.57 3.26 15.14
N ILE A 120 21.58 3.46 14.26
CA ILE A 120 20.99 4.79 13.99
C ILE A 120 20.06 5.20 15.13
N THR A 121 20.10 6.47 15.55
CA THR A 121 19.15 7.02 16.51
C THR A 121 17.98 7.71 15.79
N LEU A 122 16.84 7.89 16.49
CA LEU A 122 15.68 8.60 15.95
C LEU A 122 16.03 10.00 15.45
N GLN A 123 16.85 10.75 16.21
CA GLN A 123 17.26 12.11 15.83
C GLN A 123 18.08 12.13 14.54
N GLU A 124 18.97 11.16 14.35
CA GLU A 124 19.76 11.02 13.12
C GLU A 124 18.88 10.60 11.94
N ALA A 125 17.94 9.67 12.14
CA ALA A 125 16.99 9.22 11.16
C ALA A 125 16.02 10.35 10.72
N ALA A 126 15.50 11.13 11.68
CA ALA A 126 14.61 12.25 11.42
C ALA A 126 15.23 13.29 10.49
N ARG A 127 16.55 13.50 10.58
CA ARG A 127 17.27 14.39 9.65
C ARG A 127 17.13 13.88 8.21
N GLY A 128 17.39 12.61 7.96
CA GLY A 128 17.33 12.02 6.62
C GLY A 128 15.91 12.04 6.05
N ILE A 129 14.93 11.68 6.87
CA ILE A 129 13.51 11.68 6.48
C ILE A 129 13.03 13.09 6.12
N LEU A 130 13.32 14.10 6.96
CA LEU A 130 12.95 15.48 6.66
C LEU A 130 13.66 16.02 5.42
N ALA A 131 14.91 15.60 5.18
CA ALA A 131 15.63 15.98 3.96
C ALA A 131 15.00 15.35 2.70
N LEU A 132 14.55 14.10 2.76
CA LEU A 132 13.75 13.48 1.68
C LEU A 132 12.44 14.25 1.41
N LEU A 133 11.79 14.74 2.44
CA LEU A 133 10.59 15.60 2.33
C LEU A 133 10.89 17.02 1.82
N GLY A 134 12.15 17.34 1.52
CA GLY A 134 12.56 18.64 0.96
C GLY A 134 12.86 19.71 2.00
N TYR A 135 13.03 19.34 3.29
CA TYR A 135 13.44 20.28 4.33
C TYR A 135 14.96 20.36 4.42
N THR A 136 15.49 21.58 4.40
CA THR A 136 16.92 21.88 4.48
C THR A 136 17.28 22.49 5.84
N SER A 137 18.59 22.71 6.10
CA SER A 137 19.01 23.40 7.33
C SER A 137 18.51 24.82 7.44
N GLU A 138 18.18 25.48 6.34
CA GLU A 138 17.64 26.84 6.32
C GLU A 138 16.23 26.93 6.94
N ASP A 139 15.47 25.82 6.91
CA ASP A 139 14.13 25.74 7.49
C ASP A 139 14.12 25.71 9.04
N PHE A 140 15.27 25.47 9.67
CA PHE A 140 15.34 25.17 11.11
C PHE A 140 16.04 26.22 11.96
N GLY A 141 16.59 27.27 11.37
CA GLY A 141 17.25 28.35 12.06
C GLY A 141 18.47 27.90 12.92
N SER A 142 18.73 28.60 14.03
CA SER A 142 19.89 28.32 14.87
C SER A 142 19.82 27.07 15.76
N SER A 143 18.61 26.59 16.05
CA SER A 143 18.36 25.43 16.94
C SER A 143 18.07 24.15 16.14
N LEU A 144 18.97 23.80 15.22
CA LEU A 144 18.78 22.77 14.21
C LEU A 144 18.20 21.44 14.72
N SER A 145 18.69 20.91 15.82
CA SER A 145 18.27 19.59 16.30
C SER A 145 16.85 19.60 16.89
N SER A 146 16.57 20.53 17.81
CA SER A 146 15.25 20.64 18.43
C SER A 146 14.18 21.06 17.44
N ALA A 147 14.50 21.99 16.51
CA ALA A 147 13.58 22.42 15.48
C ALA A 147 13.25 21.29 14.47
N ARG A 148 14.24 20.44 14.12
CA ARG A 148 14.01 19.24 13.32
C ARG A 148 13.06 18.25 14.01
N MET A 149 13.33 17.97 15.30
CA MET A 149 12.45 17.05 16.05
C MET A 149 11.04 17.61 16.20
N ALA A 150 10.89 18.92 16.47
CA ALA A 150 9.58 19.56 16.50
C ALA A 150 8.85 19.44 15.15
N LYS A 151 9.56 19.65 14.03
CA LYS A 151 8.99 19.47 12.69
C LYS A 151 8.61 18.01 12.39
N PHE A 152 9.46 17.08 12.79
CA PHE A 152 9.23 15.64 12.68
C PHE A 152 7.92 15.23 13.37
N TYR A 153 7.70 15.68 14.60
CA TYR A 153 6.47 15.40 15.34
C TYR A 153 5.26 16.14 14.77
N ASN A 154 5.42 17.38 14.32
CA ASN A 154 4.33 18.15 13.70
C ASN A 154 3.84 17.55 12.35
N LEU A 155 4.67 16.76 11.69
CA LEU A 155 4.33 16.03 10.48
C LEU A 155 3.85 14.60 10.79
N GLU A 156 3.64 14.25 12.04
CA GLU A 156 3.19 12.92 12.50
C GLU A 156 4.07 11.76 12.01
N LEU A 157 5.34 12.06 11.70
CA LEU A 157 6.30 11.05 11.23
C LEU A 157 6.63 9.98 12.28
N ASN A 158 6.21 10.20 13.52
CA ASN A 158 6.34 9.26 14.65
C ASN A 158 5.10 8.37 14.85
N GLU A 159 4.14 8.36 13.94
CA GLU A 159 2.98 7.46 14.05
C GLU A 159 3.44 6.00 14.22
N ASN A 160 2.93 5.30 15.24
CA ASN A 160 3.32 3.94 15.63
C ASN A 160 4.83 3.76 15.95
N LEU A 161 5.49 4.82 16.39
CA LEU A 161 6.91 4.85 16.73
C LEU A 161 7.10 5.49 18.11
N ASP A 162 7.34 4.65 19.13
CA ASP A 162 7.56 5.07 20.51
C ASP A 162 9.06 5.06 20.81
N ARG A 163 9.75 6.10 20.37
CA ARG A 163 11.20 6.28 20.57
C ARG A 163 11.53 7.71 20.98
N GLN A 164 12.43 7.85 21.93
CA GLN A 164 13.02 9.13 22.26
C GLN A 164 14.11 9.52 21.25
N PRO A 165 14.44 10.81 21.06
CA PRO A 165 15.40 11.26 20.04
C PRO A 165 16.76 10.55 20.03
N ASN A 166 17.28 10.18 21.21
CA ASN A 166 18.57 9.52 21.37
C ASN A 166 18.49 7.98 21.38
N GLU A 167 17.31 7.40 21.30
CA GLU A 167 17.14 5.96 21.25
C GLU A 167 17.41 5.41 19.85
N VAL A 168 17.99 4.21 19.82
CA VAL A 168 18.29 3.51 18.57
C VAL A 168 17.02 2.91 17.98
N LEU A 169 16.94 2.93 16.66
CA LEU A 169 15.84 2.33 15.91
C LEU A 169 16.11 0.87 15.62
N ASN A 170 15.06 0.08 15.68
CA ASN A 170 15.04 -1.28 15.15
C ASN A 170 14.36 -1.32 13.77
N ARG A 171 14.28 -2.52 13.17
CA ARG A 171 13.69 -2.70 11.85
C ARG A 171 12.19 -2.36 11.82
N SER A 172 11.45 -2.69 12.88
CA SER A 172 10.02 -2.33 13.02
C SER A 172 9.83 -0.81 13.05
N ASP A 173 10.68 -0.10 13.81
CA ASP A 173 10.67 1.36 13.86
C ASP A 173 10.92 1.97 12.46
N CYS A 174 11.88 1.41 11.71
CA CYS A 174 12.18 1.88 10.35
C CYS A 174 11.03 1.59 9.37
N ILE A 175 10.33 0.46 9.49
CA ILE A 175 9.13 0.18 8.70
C ILE A 175 8.08 1.26 8.92
N ASN A 176 7.74 1.56 10.17
CA ASN A 176 6.79 2.63 10.50
C ASN A 176 7.25 3.99 9.97
N LEU A 177 8.52 4.32 10.17
CA LEU A 177 9.09 5.59 9.77
C LEU A 177 9.03 5.81 8.24
N PHE A 178 9.40 4.81 7.45
CA PHE A 178 9.35 4.92 5.99
C PHE A 178 7.92 4.86 5.45
N TYR A 179 7.03 4.12 6.11
CA TYR A 179 5.62 4.15 5.77
C TYR A 179 5.01 5.54 6.02
N ASN A 180 5.29 6.15 7.17
CA ASN A 180 4.85 7.51 7.50
C ASN A 180 5.42 8.54 6.51
N LEU A 181 6.69 8.39 6.10
CA LEU A 181 7.29 9.19 5.03
C LEU A 181 6.44 9.16 3.75
N LEU A 182 6.02 7.97 3.31
CA LEU A 182 5.23 7.82 2.08
C LEU A 182 3.89 8.56 2.14
N LYS A 183 3.26 8.63 3.31
CA LYS A 183 1.98 9.33 3.54
C LYS A 183 2.14 10.85 3.69
N THR A 184 3.30 11.30 4.10
CA THR A 184 3.53 12.73 4.42
C THR A 184 3.73 13.56 3.15
N ASP A 185 3.19 14.77 3.15
CA ASP A 185 3.30 15.69 2.01
C ASP A 185 4.74 16.13 1.76
N TYR A 186 5.16 16.02 0.50
CA TYR A 186 6.42 16.56 0.02
C TYR A 186 6.35 18.09 -0.02
N LYS A 187 7.24 18.75 0.69
CA LYS A 187 7.25 20.21 0.91
C LYS A 187 7.08 21.02 -0.38
N THR A 188 7.70 20.59 -1.47
CA THR A 188 7.74 21.34 -2.73
C THR A 188 6.43 21.26 -3.51
N THR A 189 5.75 20.09 -3.46
CA THR A 189 4.56 19.82 -4.29
C THR A 189 3.26 19.85 -3.50
N GLY A 190 3.30 19.67 -2.18
CA GLY A 190 2.12 19.50 -1.33
C GLY A 190 1.35 18.20 -1.62
N LYS A 191 1.98 17.24 -2.31
CA LYS A 191 1.43 15.90 -2.54
C LYS A 191 2.15 14.88 -1.66
N ALA A 192 1.49 13.78 -1.34
CA ALA A 192 2.09 12.69 -0.59
C ALA A 192 3.43 12.26 -1.19
N TYR A 193 4.44 12.01 -0.35
CA TYR A 193 5.77 11.61 -0.80
C TYR A 193 5.75 10.31 -1.63
N ALA A 194 4.75 9.44 -1.43
CA ALA A 194 4.54 8.26 -2.25
C ALA A 194 4.58 8.55 -3.76
N THR A 195 4.14 9.75 -4.20
CA THR A 195 4.18 10.16 -5.62
C THR A 195 5.59 10.24 -6.19
N VAL A 196 6.62 10.42 -5.36
CA VAL A 196 8.03 10.38 -5.76
C VAL A 196 8.42 8.98 -6.24
N LEU A 197 7.76 7.94 -5.72
CA LEU A 197 7.95 6.54 -6.11
C LEU A 197 6.91 6.06 -7.14
N GLY A 198 6.13 6.97 -7.73
CA GLY A 198 5.10 6.64 -8.71
C GLY A 198 3.83 6.04 -8.12
N CYS A 199 3.55 6.31 -6.84
CA CYS A 199 2.42 5.76 -6.09
C CYS A 199 1.52 6.89 -5.58
N GLU A 200 0.24 6.58 -5.37
CA GLU A 200 -0.75 7.49 -4.78
C GLU A 200 -1.31 6.91 -3.49
N LEU A 201 -2.00 7.75 -2.73
CA LEU A 201 -2.78 7.28 -1.59
C LEU A 201 -4.17 6.84 -2.04
N ASN A 202 -4.76 5.91 -1.31
CA ASN A 202 -6.17 5.55 -1.41
C ASN A 202 -7.06 6.68 -0.86
N SER A 203 -8.36 6.54 -1.02
CA SER A 203 -9.37 7.50 -0.51
C SER A 203 -9.35 7.65 1.01
N ASP A 204 -8.89 6.65 1.73
CA ASP A 204 -8.71 6.61 3.20
C ASP A 204 -7.36 7.17 3.67
N GLY A 205 -6.53 7.63 2.74
CA GLY A 205 -5.22 8.23 3.02
C GLY A 205 -4.09 7.21 3.23
N GLU A 206 -4.33 5.93 2.96
CA GLU A 206 -3.30 4.89 3.02
C GLU A 206 -2.56 4.73 1.68
N VAL A 207 -1.32 4.25 1.71
CA VAL A 207 -0.51 4.06 0.49
C VAL A 207 -1.10 2.95 -0.37
N ASN A 208 -1.39 3.22 -1.65
CA ASN A 208 -1.89 2.20 -2.56
C ASN A 208 -0.75 1.24 -2.98
N PRO A 209 -0.72 -0.02 -2.50
CA PRO A 209 0.38 -0.93 -2.79
C PRO A 209 0.46 -1.34 -4.27
N LEU A 210 -0.65 -1.24 -5.03
CA LEU A 210 -0.66 -1.54 -6.46
C LEU A 210 0.17 -0.53 -7.25
N GLY A 211 0.13 0.75 -6.86
CA GLY A 211 0.92 1.80 -7.49
C GLY A 211 2.43 1.66 -7.28
N LEU A 212 2.86 0.87 -6.28
CA LEU A 212 4.27 0.53 -6.05
C LEU A 212 4.75 -0.66 -6.90
N ALA A 213 3.83 -1.38 -7.55
CA ALA A 213 4.20 -2.42 -8.49
C ALA A 213 4.95 -1.79 -9.67
N ASP A 214 6.09 -2.37 -10.00
CA ASP A 214 6.82 -1.97 -11.20
C ASP A 214 6.05 -2.35 -12.48
N THR A 215 6.64 -2.04 -13.65
CA THR A 215 6.08 -2.35 -14.97
C THR A 215 5.88 -3.85 -15.24
N ASN A 216 6.27 -4.74 -14.32
CA ASN A 216 6.15 -6.20 -14.42
C ASN A 216 4.87 -6.76 -13.77
N LEU A 217 3.86 -5.94 -13.53
CA LEU A 217 2.55 -6.40 -13.09
C LEU A 217 1.93 -7.29 -14.19
N LYS A 218 1.52 -8.51 -13.81
CA LYS A 218 0.87 -9.50 -14.67
C LYS A 218 -0.56 -9.74 -14.19
N GLY A 219 -1.46 -9.91 -15.12
CA GLY A 219 -2.90 -10.08 -14.90
C GLY A 219 -3.69 -9.17 -15.84
N PRO A 220 -5.01 -9.07 -15.67
CA PRO A 220 -5.82 -9.83 -14.71
C PRO A 220 -5.90 -11.33 -15.03
N LYS A 221 -6.07 -12.17 -14.00
CA LYS A 221 -6.34 -13.60 -14.16
C LYS A 221 -7.50 -14.01 -13.26
N LEU A 222 -8.49 -14.66 -13.86
CA LEU A 222 -9.64 -15.20 -13.14
C LEU A 222 -9.28 -16.54 -12.48
N VAL A 223 -9.43 -16.63 -11.18
CA VAL A 223 -9.27 -17.85 -10.38
C VAL A 223 -10.64 -18.25 -9.86
N THR A 224 -11.15 -19.39 -10.33
CA THR A 224 -12.49 -19.88 -10.01
C THR A 224 -12.46 -20.97 -8.96
N LYS A 225 -13.61 -21.26 -8.37
CA LYS A 225 -13.81 -22.33 -7.40
C LYS A 225 -13.22 -23.66 -7.90
N GLY A 226 -12.42 -24.29 -7.02
CA GLY A 226 -11.74 -25.55 -7.33
C GLY A 226 -10.35 -25.41 -7.96
N SER A 227 -9.97 -24.21 -8.38
CA SER A 227 -8.63 -23.91 -8.88
C SER A 227 -7.62 -23.76 -7.74
N GLN A 228 -6.36 -24.04 -8.02
CA GLN A 228 -5.25 -23.76 -7.11
C GLN A 228 -4.59 -22.44 -7.52
N ILE A 229 -4.50 -21.49 -6.58
CA ILE A 229 -3.92 -20.17 -6.84
C ILE A 229 -2.48 -20.29 -7.37
N GLY A 230 -1.72 -21.29 -6.89
CA GLY A 230 -0.35 -21.56 -7.33
C GLY A 230 -0.19 -21.86 -8.82
N ASP A 231 -1.24 -22.30 -9.50
CA ASP A 231 -1.19 -22.58 -10.95
C ASP A 231 -1.18 -21.28 -11.80
N TYR A 232 -1.54 -20.16 -11.19
CA TYR A 232 -1.66 -18.86 -11.87
C TYR A 232 -0.45 -17.95 -11.67
N VAL A 233 0.46 -18.28 -10.76
CA VAL A 233 1.63 -17.46 -10.42
C VAL A 233 2.93 -18.28 -10.47
N PRO A 234 4.06 -17.71 -10.92
CA PRO A 234 5.32 -18.46 -11.10
C PRO A 234 6.20 -18.50 -9.84
N PHE A 235 5.60 -18.43 -8.64
CA PHE A 235 6.32 -18.45 -7.36
C PHE A 235 5.48 -19.13 -6.28
N ASN A 236 6.12 -19.47 -5.15
CA ASN A 236 5.44 -20.08 -4.01
C ASN A 236 4.47 -19.08 -3.36
N VAL A 237 3.17 -19.35 -3.43
CA VAL A 237 2.09 -18.48 -2.93
C VAL A 237 2.15 -18.28 -1.42
N GLN A 238 2.65 -19.28 -0.67
CA GLN A 238 2.78 -19.17 0.80
C GLN A 238 3.83 -18.15 1.24
N GLU A 239 4.76 -17.80 0.35
CA GLU A 239 5.78 -16.79 0.60
C GLU A 239 5.38 -15.40 0.07
N ALA A 240 4.23 -15.31 -0.59
CA ALA A 240 3.79 -14.08 -1.23
C ALA A 240 3.29 -13.03 -0.23
N SER A 241 3.54 -11.77 -0.54
CA SER A 241 2.77 -10.67 0.03
C SER A 241 1.41 -10.62 -0.67
N ILE A 242 0.31 -10.74 0.08
CA ILE A 242 -1.04 -10.82 -0.49
C ILE A 242 -1.85 -9.62 -0.01
N PHE A 243 -2.55 -8.99 -0.95
CA PHE A 243 -3.53 -7.95 -0.70
C PHE A 243 -4.86 -8.38 -1.31
N VAL A 244 -5.95 -8.18 -0.57
CA VAL A 244 -7.32 -8.40 -1.05
C VAL A 244 -8.05 -7.07 -0.97
N ASN A 245 -8.54 -6.58 -2.09
CA ASN A 245 -9.17 -5.25 -2.25
C ASN A 245 -8.33 -4.07 -1.71
N GLY A 246 -7.01 -4.22 -1.70
CA GLY A 246 -6.07 -3.23 -1.19
C GLY A 246 -5.59 -3.48 0.24
N ASP A 247 -6.29 -4.29 1.03
CA ASP A 247 -5.91 -4.62 2.40
C ASP A 247 -4.91 -5.79 2.47
N ALA A 248 -3.99 -5.73 3.45
CA ALA A 248 -3.08 -6.83 3.70
C ALA A 248 -3.84 -8.10 4.09
N SER A 249 -3.49 -9.21 3.46
CA SER A 249 -4.19 -10.47 3.61
C SER A 249 -3.23 -11.66 3.67
N SER A 250 -3.78 -12.87 3.81
CA SER A 250 -3.03 -14.12 3.86
C SER A 250 -3.42 -15.08 2.75
N TYR A 251 -2.57 -16.09 2.52
CA TYR A 251 -2.89 -17.19 1.59
C TYR A 251 -4.17 -17.94 1.97
N GLU A 252 -4.39 -18.18 3.27
CA GLU A 252 -5.57 -18.90 3.74
C GLU A 252 -6.85 -18.09 3.53
N ALA A 253 -6.81 -16.77 3.73
CA ALA A 253 -7.94 -15.89 3.44
C ALA A 253 -8.25 -15.88 1.93
N LEU A 254 -7.23 -15.69 1.08
CA LEU A 254 -7.39 -15.71 -0.37
C LEU A 254 -7.96 -17.06 -0.87
N LYS A 255 -7.49 -18.18 -0.33
CA LYS A 255 -8.00 -19.51 -0.62
C LYS A 255 -9.46 -19.69 -0.21
N SER A 256 -9.88 -19.08 0.90
CA SER A 256 -11.28 -19.10 1.35
C SER A 256 -12.20 -18.41 0.33
N TYR A 257 -11.80 -17.23 -0.18
CA TYR A 257 -12.55 -16.54 -1.23
C TYR A 257 -12.66 -17.36 -2.51
N VAL A 258 -11.57 -17.95 -3.00
CA VAL A 258 -11.60 -18.85 -4.17
C VAL A 258 -12.50 -20.06 -3.93
N SER A 259 -12.58 -20.57 -2.70
CA SER A 259 -13.43 -21.73 -2.36
C SER A 259 -14.92 -21.37 -2.33
N SER A 260 -15.26 -20.14 -1.98
CA SER A 260 -16.66 -19.68 -1.93
C SER A 260 -17.17 -19.20 -3.29
N SER A 261 -16.34 -18.50 -4.07
CA SER A 261 -16.76 -17.84 -5.31
C SER A 261 -15.63 -17.85 -6.36
N TYR A 262 -15.26 -16.68 -6.86
CA TYR A 262 -14.15 -16.44 -7.77
C TYR A 262 -13.34 -15.22 -7.29
N VAL A 263 -12.11 -15.10 -7.76
CA VAL A 263 -11.21 -13.99 -7.45
C VAL A 263 -10.47 -13.61 -8.71
N VAL A 264 -10.26 -12.32 -8.95
CA VAL A 264 -9.36 -11.84 -10.00
C VAL A 264 -8.03 -11.48 -9.36
N ILE A 265 -6.94 -12.00 -9.89
CA ILE A 265 -5.61 -11.73 -9.36
C ILE A 265 -4.72 -11.01 -10.37
N TYR A 266 -3.90 -10.10 -9.83
CA TYR A 266 -2.70 -9.58 -10.46
C TYR A 266 -1.50 -10.02 -9.63
N TYR A 267 -0.34 -10.15 -10.25
CA TYR A 267 0.86 -10.49 -9.50
C TYR A 267 2.10 -9.79 -10.05
N ASN A 268 3.06 -9.57 -9.16
CA ASN A 268 4.42 -9.18 -9.51
C ASN A 268 5.37 -10.31 -9.10
N GLN A 269 6.09 -10.87 -10.09
CA GLN A 269 6.99 -12.00 -9.85
C GLN A 269 8.22 -11.60 -9.04
N THR A 270 8.77 -10.42 -9.29
CA THR A 270 9.99 -9.93 -8.63
C THR A 270 9.74 -9.67 -7.14
N ALA A 271 8.63 -9.00 -6.84
CA ALA A 271 8.23 -8.70 -5.47
C ALA A 271 7.51 -9.88 -4.79
N LYS A 272 7.22 -10.98 -5.49
CA LYS A 272 6.39 -12.10 -5.03
C LYS A 272 5.10 -11.61 -4.37
N THR A 273 4.37 -10.74 -5.06
CA THR A 273 3.18 -10.09 -4.52
C THR A 273 1.95 -10.44 -5.36
N ILE A 274 0.81 -10.64 -4.72
CA ILE A 274 -0.50 -10.88 -5.32
C ILE A 274 -1.45 -9.78 -4.84
N TRP A 275 -2.12 -9.12 -5.79
CA TRP A 275 -3.28 -8.26 -5.56
C TRP A 275 -4.52 -9.00 -6.05
N ALA A 276 -5.47 -9.21 -5.15
CA ALA A 276 -6.68 -9.97 -5.43
C ALA A 276 -7.91 -9.08 -5.26
N TYR A 277 -8.85 -9.22 -6.18
CA TYR A 277 -10.14 -8.56 -6.14
C TYR A 277 -11.23 -9.64 -6.07
N ILE A 278 -12.07 -9.57 -5.04
CA ILE A 278 -13.11 -10.54 -4.74
C ILE A 278 -14.46 -10.12 -5.34
N ALA A 279 -15.44 -11.02 -5.29
CA ALA A 279 -16.79 -10.76 -5.77
C ALA A 279 -17.42 -9.54 -5.09
N ASP A 280 -18.25 -8.79 -5.81
CA ASP A 280 -18.84 -7.52 -5.39
C ASP A 280 -19.67 -7.63 -4.11
N GLU A 281 -20.40 -8.71 -3.92
CA GLU A 281 -21.23 -8.94 -2.73
C GLU A 281 -20.45 -8.90 -1.41
N ASP A 282 -19.14 -9.15 -1.48
CA ASP A 282 -18.25 -9.14 -0.32
C ASP A 282 -17.51 -7.79 -0.13
N VAL A 283 -17.80 -6.79 -0.99
CA VAL A 283 -17.09 -5.50 -1.03
C VAL A 283 -18.05 -4.32 -0.82
N GLN A 284 -17.80 -3.49 0.17
CA GLN A 284 -18.62 -2.29 0.42
C GLN A 284 -18.19 -1.11 -0.46
N SER A 285 -16.90 -0.86 -0.57
CA SER A 285 -16.32 0.21 -1.39
C SER A 285 -14.93 -0.19 -1.89
N GLY A 286 -14.41 0.52 -2.89
CA GLY A 286 -13.12 0.22 -3.51
C GLY A 286 -13.25 -0.74 -4.69
N ARG A 287 -12.19 -1.49 -5.02
CA ARG A 287 -12.19 -2.38 -6.17
C ARG A 287 -12.83 -3.73 -5.85
N CYS A 288 -13.68 -4.19 -6.77
CA CYS A 288 -14.33 -5.49 -6.73
C CYS A 288 -14.25 -6.20 -8.08
N ALA A 289 -14.57 -7.49 -8.10
CA ALA A 289 -14.75 -8.27 -9.32
C ALA A 289 -16.24 -8.59 -9.52
N VAL A 290 -16.75 -8.36 -10.72
CA VAL A 290 -18.13 -8.66 -11.09
C VAL A 290 -18.14 -9.54 -12.32
N ARG A 291 -18.89 -10.65 -12.28
CA ARG A 291 -18.92 -11.64 -13.35
C ARG A 291 -20.33 -11.82 -13.86
N GLY A 292 -20.53 -11.64 -15.16
CA GLY A 292 -21.84 -11.77 -15.79
C GLY A 292 -21.75 -11.83 -17.30
N THR A 293 -22.92 -11.92 -17.92
CA THR A 293 -23.07 -11.88 -19.38
C THR A 293 -23.46 -10.48 -19.83
N VAL A 294 -22.79 -9.95 -20.84
CA VAL A 294 -23.09 -8.61 -21.37
C VAL A 294 -24.48 -8.62 -22.04
N GLU A 295 -25.44 -7.90 -21.47
CA GLU A 295 -26.79 -7.78 -22.03
C GLU A 295 -26.92 -6.62 -22.99
N ASN A 296 -26.35 -5.45 -22.63
CA ASN A 296 -26.41 -4.26 -23.48
C ASN A 296 -25.09 -3.49 -23.43
N ILE A 297 -24.81 -2.78 -24.53
CA ILE A 297 -23.72 -1.81 -24.64
C ILE A 297 -24.35 -0.48 -25.04
N TYR A 298 -24.13 0.57 -24.24
CA TYR A 298 -24.71 1.89 -24.46
C TYR A 298 -23.68 2.85 -25.02
N TYR A 299 -24.15 3.71 -25.94
CA TYR A 299 -23.34 4.71 -26.61
C TYR A 299 -23.92 6.11 -26.35
N SER A 300 -23.10 7.15 -26.46
CA SER A 300 -23.64 8.50 -26.42
C SER A 300 -24.49 8.79 -27.66
N SER A 301 -25.46 9.68 -27.55
CA SER A 301 -26.35 10.04 -28.67
C SER A 301 -25.62 10.67 -29.87
N SER A 302 -24.41 11.16 -29.66
CA SER A 302 -23.59 11.85 -30.68
C SER A 302 -22.44 10.98 -31.22
N ASP A 303 -22.10 9.89 -30.55
CA ASP A 303 -21.00 9.01 -30.93
C ASP A 303 -21.39 7.54 -30.70
N VAL A 304 -21.67 6.84 -31.77
CA VAL A 304 -22.01 5.40 -31.78
C VAL A 304 -20.76 4.49 -31.82
N MET A 305 -19.58 5.08 -31.79
CA MET A 305 -18.30 4.35 -31.86
C MET A 305 -17.69 4.13 -30.47
N THR A 306 -17.99 5.04 -29.53
CA THR A 306 -17.39 5.05 -28.18
C THR A 306 -18.46 4.69 -27.15
N PRO A 307 -18.49 3.46 -26.64
CA PRO A 307 -19.44 3.06 -25.60
C PRO A 307 -19.18 3.81 -24.30
N THR A 308 -20.23 4.17 -23.58
CA THR A 308 -20.17 4.89 -22.30
C THR A 308 -20.41 3.99 -21.11
N SER A 309 -21.22 2.95 -21.28
CA SER A 309 -21.55 1.97 -20.24
C SER A 309 -22.04 0.64 -20.84
N ILE A 310 -22.11 -0.37 -20.02
CA ILE A 310 -22.70 -1.68 -20.32
C ILE A 310 -23.64 -2.10 -19.21
N THR A 311 -24.54 -3.04 -19.47
CA THR A 311 -25.25 -3.81 -18.45
C THR A 311 -24.89 -5.27 -18.55
N LEU A 312 -24.79 -5.93 -17.39
CA LEU A 312 -24.70 -7.39 -17.31
C LEU A 312 -26.06 -8.00 -16.99
N ASP A 313 -26.13 -9.32 -16.96
CA ASP A 313 -27.33 -10.13 -16.64
C ASP A 313 -27.82 -9.98 -15.18
N ASP A 314 -27.10 -9.25 -14.33
CA ASP A 314 -27.55 -8.76 -13.02
C ASP A 314 -28.42 -7.50 -13.10
N GLY A 315 -28.51 -6.86 -14.27
CA GLY A 315 -29.25 -5.63 -14.52
C GLY A 315 -28.54 -4.37 -14.04
N GLN A 316 -27.31 -4.48 -13.51
CA GLN A 316 -26.51 -3.33 -13.05
C GLN A 316 -25.79 -2.67 -14.21
N GLU A 317 -25.69 -1.32 -14.16
CA GLU A 317 -24.94 -0.52 -15.13
C GLU A 317 -23.48 -0.34 -14.68
N TYR A 318 -22.55 -0.58 -15.63
CA TYR A 318 -21.09 -0.46 -15.45
C TYR A 318 -20.54 0.59 -16.41
N LYS A 319 -19.94 1.66 -15.87
CA LYS A 319 -19.41 2.80 -16.65
C LYS A 319 -18.07 2.47 -17.27
N LEU A 320 -17.87 2.91 -18.53
CA LEU A 320 -16.61 2.78 -19.26
C LEU A 320 -15.95 4.17 -19.36
N SER A 321 -15.04 4.49 -18.46
CA SER A 321 -14.43 5.83 -18.38
C SER A 321 -13.08 5.93 -19.09
N SER A 322 -12.34 4.84 -19.23
CA SER A 322 -11.04 4.82 -19.91
C SER A 322 -11.22 4.50 -21.41
N SER A 323 -10.35 5.07 -22.25
CA SER A 323 -10.33 4.78 -23.69
C SER A 323 -10.05 3.30 -23.99
N GLU A 324 -9.32 2.60 -23.12
CA GLU A 324 -9.03 1.18 -23.25
C GLU A 324 -10.30 0.35 -23.04
N MET A 325 -11.08 0.62 -21.98
CA MET A 325 -12.35 -0.06 -21.74
C MET A 325 -13.38 0.28 -22.82
N GLN A 326 -13.47 1.56 -23.21
CA GLN A 326 -14.33 1.96 -24.32
C GLN A 326 -13.99 1.23 -25.62
N PHE A 327 -12.71 1.07 -25.94
CA PHE A 327 -12.28 0.31 -27.10
C PHE A 327 -12.67 -1.18 -26.99
N ALA A 328 -12.41 -1.83 -25.85
CA ALA A 328 -12.68 -3.25 -25.64
C ALA A 328 -14.15 -3.62 -25.91
N PHE A 329 -15.07 -2.75 -25.49
CA PHE A 329 -16.53 -2.93 -25.66
C PHE A 329 -17.11 -2.24 -26.91
N SER A 330 -16.29 -1.56 -27.72
CA SER A 330 -16.73 -0.95 -28.97
C SER A 330 -16.97 -2.00 -30.07
N VAL A 331 -17.53 -1.54 -31.19
CA VAL A 331 -17.69 -2.38 -32.39
C VAL A 331 -16.37 -2.92 -32.96
N TYR A 332 -15.24 -2.35 -32.56
CA TYR A 332 -13.88 -2.77 -32.96
C TYR A 332 -13.16 -3.59 -31.91
N GLY A 333 -13.67 -3.63 -30.69
CA GLY A 333 -13.09 -4.42 -29.60
C GLY A 333 -13.42 -5.90 -29.67
N SER A 334 -13.09 -6.66 -28.62
CA SER A 334 -13.31 -8.12 -28.56
C SER A 334 -14.67 -8.48 -27.96
N ILE A 335 -15.21 -7.66 -27.04
CA ILE A 335 -16.41 -8.00 -26.27
C ILE A 335 -17.70 -7.62 -27.02
N ARG A 336 -18.69 -8.51 -26.97
CA ARG A 336 -20.02 -8.37 -27.61
C ARG A 336 -21.14 -8.63 -26.62
N VAL A 337 -22.32 -8.18 -26.94
CA VAL A 337 -23.56 -8.61 -26.29
C VAL A 337 -23.68 -10.13 -26.41
N GLY A 338 -23.89 -10.78 -25.27
CA GLY A 338 -23.95 -12.24 -25.13
C GLY A 338 -22.62 -12.85 -24.62
N ASP A 339 -21.52 -12.13 -24.65
CA ASP A 339 -20.25 -12.63 -24.11
C ASP A 339 -20.27 -12.63 -22.58
N ARG A 340 -19.64 -13.66 -21.99
CA ARG A 340 -19.43 -13.73 -20.55
C ARG A 340 -18.10 -13.11 -20.20
N VAL A 341 -18.12 -12.21 -19.22
CA VAL A 341 -16.93 -11.44 -18.79
C VAL A 341 -16.84 -11.37 -17.28
N THR A 342 -15.64 -11.21 -16.79
CA THR A 342 -15.38 -10.80 -15.40
C THR A 342 -14.77 -9.41 -15.42
N LEU A 343 -15.51 -8.43 -14.93
CA LEU A 343 -15.08 -7.03 -14.82
C LEU A 343 -14.32 -6.82 -13.52
N ILE A 344 -13.34 -5.97 -13.55
CA ILE A 344 -12.74 -5.36 -12.36
C ILE A 344 -13.26 -3.93 -12.31
N CYS A 345 -14.03 -3.62 -11.26
CA CYS A 345 -14.73 -2.35 -11.12
C CYS A 345 -14.24 -1.58 -9.91
N GLU A 346 -14.21 -0.27 -10.02
CA GLU A 346 -14.16 0.65 -8.90
C GLU A 346 -15.59 0.93 -8.44
N LYS A 347 -15.94 0.43 -7.25
CA LYS A 347 -17.24 0.60 -6.61
C LYS A 347 -17.20 1.84 -5.73
N SER A 348 -18.12 2.76 -5.94
CA SER A 348 -18.30 3.97 -5.14
C SER A 348 -19.77 4.22 -4.90
N GLU A 349 -20.11 5.03 -3.91
CA GLU A 349 -21.47 5.48 -3.68
C GLU A 349 -21.70 6.85 -4.30
N ASN A 350 -22.87 7.03 -4.93
CA ASN A 350 -23.30 8.35 -5.38
C ASN A 350 -23.85 9.18 -4.22
N SER A 351 -24.22 10.45 -4.48
CA SER A 351 -24.78 11.35 -3.48
C SER A 351 -26.09 10.88 -2.85
N ASN A 352 -26.76 9.88 -3.42
CA ASN A 352 -28.01 9.29 -2.94
C ASN A 352 -27.77 8.00 -2.14
N GLY A 353 -26.52 7.52 -2.05
CA GLY A 353 -26.16 6.26 -1.41
C GLY A 353 -26.27 5.03 -2.31
N ASP A 354 -26.54 5.20 -3.64
CA ASP A 354 -26.58 4.07 -4.55
C ASP A 354 -25.17 3.72 -5.03
N ALA A 355 -24.89 2.42 -5.13
CA ALA A 355 -23.62 1.94 -5.66
C ALA A 355 -23.44 2.32 -7.14
N THR A 356 -22.26 2.79 -7.49
CA THR A 356 -21.86 3.06 -8.88
C THR A 356 -20.56 2.31 -9.18
N TYR A 357 -20.46 1.79 -10.41
CA TYR A 357 -19.35 0.95 -10.84
C TYR A 357 -18.67 1.56 -12.05
N THR A 358 -17.35 1.68 -11.98
CA THR A 358 -16.53 2.09 -13.12
C THR A 358 -15.58 0.96 -13.46
N VAL A 359 -15.66 0.45 -14.70
CA VAL A 359 -14.80 -0.64 -15.17
C VAL A 359 -13.38 -0.13 -15.34
N VAL A 360 -12.42 -0.79 -14.72
CA VAL A 360 -10.99 -0.46 -14.80
C VAL A 360 -10.19 -1.53 -15.54
N ASP A 361 -10.71 -2.77 -15.60
CA ASP A 361 -10.10 -3.88 -16.34
C ASP A 361 -11.12 -5.01 -16.54
N TYR A 362 -10.80 -6.04 -17.33
CA TYR A 362 -11.67 -7.18 -17.55
C TYR A 362 -10.91 -8.46 -17.89
N VAL A 363 -11.57 -9.60 -17.71
CA VAL A 363 -11.13 -10.92 -18.18
C VAL A 363 -12.25 -11.49 -19.04
N GLU A 364 -11.90 -11.96 -20.24
CA GLU A 364 -12.79 -12.79 -21.07
C GLU A 364 -12.88 -14.20 -20.47
N ASP A 365 -14.09 -14.73 -20.31
CA ASP A 365 -14.32 -16.06 -19.71
C ASP A 365 -14.20 -17.20 -20.72
#